data_02205f7f9e4fb05c5e390a50dea4acb4
#
_entry.id   02205f7f9e4fb05c5e390a50dea4acb4
#
_cell.length_a   1.000
_cell.length_b   1.000
_cell.length_c   1.000
_cell.angle_alpha   90.00
_cell.angle_beta   90.00
_cell.angle_gamma   90.00
#
_symmetry.space_group_name_H-M   'P 1'
#
loop_
_entity.id
_entity.type
_entity.pdbx_description
1 polymer ?
#
loop_
_entity_poly.entity_id
_entity_poly.type
_entity_poly.pdbx_seq_one_letter_code
_entity_poly.pdbx_strand_id
1 'polypeptide(L)'
;MRVRVKLCGITRVQDAVHAASLGADAIGLVFYAQSPRAISIAQARDIVRALPAFVTAVGLFVNAPPDEIRAVLEQVRLDALQFHGLEPPEQCRAFGRPYIKAVSMRAGVDIRACARDYADSAALLLDTHDEAAPGGTGRVFDWSRVPGGLDKALILAGGLTPDNVAEAIRQVRPYAVDVSGGVEAGKGIKDYHKMVQFINEVNHVSLG
;
A
#
# COMPACT_ATOMS: atom_id res chain seq x y z
N MET A 1 -10.58 4.72 -17.11
CA MET A 1 -9.79 3.58 -16.55
C MET A 1 -10.14 3.45 -15.08
N ARG A 2 -10.41 2.23 -14.54
CA ARG A 2 -10.72 2.04 -13.11
C ARG A 2 -9.47 2.26 -12.25
N VAL A 3 -9.59 3.03 -11.17
CA VAL A 3 -8.56 3.15 -10.14
C VAL A 3 -8.52 1.84 -9.33
N ARG A 4 -7.34 1.31 -9.07
CA ARG A 4 -7.16 0.08 -8.29
C ARG A 4 -7.16 0.36 -6.81
N VAL A 5 -7.53 -0.65 -6.01
CA VAL A 5 -7.61 -0.53 -4.55
C VAL A 5 -6.69 -1.55 -3.88
N LYS A 6 -5.80 -1.07 -3.03
CA LYS A 6 -5.03 -1.89 -2.10
C LYS A 6 -5.51 -1.62 -0.66
N LEU A 7 -5.78 -2.69 0.09
CA LEU A 7 -6.09 -2.64 1.52
C LEU A 7 -4.88 -3.12 2.31
N CYS A 8 -4.18 -2.21 2.99
CA CYS A 8 -2.90 -2.47 3.66
C CYS A 8 -3.07 -2.77 5.15
N GLY A 9 -2.15 -3.56 5.72
CA GLY A 9 -2.16 -3.92 7.14
C GLY A 9 -3.25 -4.93 7.50
N ILE A 10 -3.44 -5.92 6.65
CA ILE A 10 -4.31 -7.07 6.91
C ILE A 10 -3.62 -7.99 7.93
N THR A 11 -4.31 -8.30 9.03
CA THR A 11 -3.80 -9.17 10.10
C THR A 11 -4.63 -10.42 10.33
N ARG A 12 -5.83 -10.49 9.74
CA ARG A 12 -6.80 -11.57 9.93
C ARG A 12 -7.24 -12.14 8.58
N VAL A 13 -7.41 -13.46 8.52
CA VAL A 13 -7.91 -14.16 7.31
C VAL A 13 -9.27 -13.62 6.85
N GLN A 14 -10.19 -13.39 7.79
CA GLN A 14 -11.52 -12.87 7.45
C GLN A 14 -11.47 -11.49 6.78
N ASP A 15 -10.55 -10.61 7.20
CA ASP A 15 -10.40 -9.28 6.59
C ASP A 15 -9.86 -9.39 5.16
N ALA A 16 -8.95 -10.33 4.91
CA ALA A 16 -8.44 -10.61 3.57
C ALA A 16 -9.55 -11.14 2.63
N VAL A 17 -10.36 -12.09 3.11
CA VAL A 17 -11.49 -12.64 2.34
C VAL A 17 -12.54 -11.56 2.07
N HIS A 18 -12.87 -10.74 3.06
CA HIS A 18 -13.79 -9.61 2.86
C HIS A 18 -13.24 -8.60 1.85
N ALA A 19 -11.96 -8.20 1.98
CA ALA A 19 -11.31 -7.31 1.04
C ALA A 19 -11.40 -7.84 -0.41
N ALA A 20 -11.09 -9.10 -0.61
CA ALA A 20 -11.17 -9.77 -1.89
C ALA A 20 -12.61 -9.82 -2.45
N SER A 21 -13.59 -10.17 -1.62
CA SER A 21 -15.01 -10.25 -2.02
C SER A 21 -15.60 -8.89 -2.41
N LEU A 22 -15.08 -7.80 -1.84
CA LEU A 22 -15.47 -6.43 -2.16
C LEU A 22 -14.78 -5.89 -3.42
N GLY A 23 -13.83 -6.63 -4.00
CA GLY A 23 -13.14 -6.24 -5.24
C GLY A 23 -11.84 -5.46 -5.03
N ALA A 24 -11.18 -5.60 -3.88
CA ALA A 24 -9.82 -5.11 -3.73
C ALA A 24 -8.86 -5.83 -4.68
N ASP A 25 -7.98 -5.08 -5.34
CA ASP A 25 -6.98 -5.60 -6.29
C ASP A 25 -5.75 -6.18 -5.56
N ALA A 26 -5.47 -5.66 -4.36
CA ALA A 26 -4.32 -6.09 -3.56
C ALA A 26 -4.59 -5.99 -2.06
N ILE A 27 -3.87 -6.81 -1.30
CA ILE A 27 -3.75 -6.67 0.15
C ILE A 27 -2.30 -6.45 0.56
N GLY A 28 -2.08 -5.72 1.67
CA GLY A 28 -0.75 -5.50 2.25
C GLY A 28 -0.58 -6.25 3.56
N LEU A 29 0.52 -6.97 3.68
CA LEU A 29 0.96 -7.76 4.83
C LEU A 29 2.21 -7.11 5.41
N VAL A 30 2.21 -6.69 6.67
CA VAL A 30 3.28 -5.88 7.25
C VAL A 30 4.28 -6.75 8.01
N PHE A 31 5.52 -6.82 7.52
CA PHE A 31 6.66 -7.49 8.15
C PHE A 31 7.61 -6.46 8.80
N TYR A 32 7.07 -5.65 9.70
CA TYR A 32 7.80 -4.65 10.45
C TYR A 32 7.35 -4.69 11.91
N ALA A 33 8.18 -5.23 12.79
CA ALA A 33 7.82 -5.57 14.16
C ALA A 33 7.30 -4.39 15.01
N GLN A 34 7.71 -3.16 14.70
CA GLN A 34 7.26 -1.96 15.40
C GLN A 34 5.86 -1.49 14.95
N SER A 35 5.33 -2.06 13.86
CA SER A 35 4.00 -1.72 13.39
C SER A 35 2.92 -2.40 14.24
N PRO A 36 1.86 -1.69 14.62
CA PRO A 36 0.70 -2.33 15.27
C PRO A 36 -0.06 -3.27 14.33
N ARG A 37 0.33 -3.34 13.05
CA ARG A 37 -0.21 -4.21 12.01
C ARG A 37 0.77 -5.31 11.62
N ALA A 38 1.85 -5.50 12.41
CA ALA A 38 2.83 -6.54 12.17
C ALA A 38 2.20 -7.93 12.28
N ILE A 39 2.59 -8.83 11.37
CA ILE A 39 2.15 -10.23 11.38
C ILE A 39 3.35 -11.17 11.30
N SER A 40 3.17 -12.36 11.83
CA SER A 40 4.14 -13.44 11.70
C SER A 40 4.07 -14.10 10.31
N ILE A 41 5.12 -14.81 9.93
CA ILE A 41 5.15 -15.63 8.70
C ILE A 41 3.99 -16.64 8.68
N ALA A 42 3.67 -17.26 9.82
CA ALA A 42 2.57 -18.21 9.91
C ALA A 42 1.21 -17.55 9.60
N GLN A 43 0.93 -16.39 10.21
CA GLN A 43 -0.30 -15.64 9.92
C GLN A 43 -0.36 -15.20 8.44
N ALA A 44 0.75 -14.70 7.89
CA ALA A 44 0.82 -14.29 6.49
C ALA A 44 0.51 -15.45 5.54
N ARG A 45 1.05 -16.64 5.83
CA ARG A 45 0.80 -17.86 5.06
C ARG A 45 -0.67 -18.25 5.07
N ASP A 46 -1.32 -18.19 6.23
CA ASP A 46 -2.74 -18.54 6.36
C ASP A 46 -3.62 -17.54 5.62
N ILE A 47 -3.30 -16.24 5.70
CA ILE A 47 -3.99 -15.18 4.96
C ILE A 47 -3.85 -15.40 3.46
N VAL A 48 -2.62 -15.60 2.95
CA VAL A 48 -2.37 -15.76 1.51
C VAL A 48 -3.03 -17.01 0.95
N ARG A 49 -3.10 -18.11 1.72
CA ARG A 49 -3.81 -19.34 1.31
C ARG A 49 -5.32 -19.14 1.13
N ALA A 50 -5.92 -18.21 1.86
CA ALA A 50 -7.34 -17.92 1.79
C ALA A 50 -7.73 -16.95 0.67
N LEU A 51 -6.75 -16.32 0.00
CA LEU A 51 -7.02 -15.39 -1.08
C LEU A 51 -7.50 -16.13 -2.33
N PRO A 52 -8.53 -15.61 -3.02
CA PRO A 52 -8.88 -16.07 -4.35
C PRO A 52 -7.80 -15.66 -5.37
N ALA A 53 -7.86 -16.26 -6.56
CA ALA A 53 -7.06 -15.81 -7.69
C ALA A 53 -7.31 -14.33 -8.02
N PHE A 54 -6.29 -13.67 -8.59
CA PHE A 54 -6.34 -12.26 -9.03
C PHE A 54 -6.35 -11.20 -7.93
N VAL A 55 -6.09 -11.58 -6.67
CA VAL A 55 -5.79 -10.62 -5.59
C VAL A 55 -4.30 -10.68 -5.28
N THR A 56 -3.62 -9.55 -5.45
CA THR A 56 -2.17 -9.43 -5.26
C THR A 56 -1.81 -9.40 -3.77
N ALA A 57 -0.98 -10.33 -3.30
CA ALA A 57 -0.42 -10.32 -1.97
C ALA A 57 0.88 -9.51 -1.93
N VAL A 58 0.89 -8.37 -1.24
CA VAL A 58 2.03 -7.45 -1.13
C VAL A 58 2.66 -7.55 0.26
N GLY A 59 3.93 -7.94 0.35
CA GLY A 59 4.71 -7.90 1.59
C GLY A 59 5.35 -6.52 1.81
N LEU A 60 5.05 -5.86 2.92
CA LEU A 60 5.60 -4.56 3.28
C LEU A 60 6.76 -4.73 4.27
N PHE A 61 7.89 -4.12 3.93
CA PHE A 61 9.13 -4.11 4.70
C PHE A 61 9.61 -2.67 4.95
N VAL A 62 10.29 -2.46 6.08
CA VAL A 62 10.89 -1.17 6.45
C VAL A 62 12.32 -1.41 6.89
N ASN A 63 13.30 -1.09 6.04
CA ASN A 63 14.73 -1.28 6.27
C ASN A 63 15.09 -2.69 6.77
N ALA A 64 14.35 -3.70 6.34
CA ALA A 64 14.56 -5.08 6.77
C ALA A 64 15.88 -5.64 6.17
N PRO A 65 16.65 -6.43 6.94
CA PRO A 65 17.81 -7.14 6.40
C PRO A 65 17.38 -8.08 5.26
N PRO A 66 18.22 -8.24 4.20
CA PRO A 66 17.87 -9.11 3.07
C PRO A 66 17.52 -10.54 3.45
N ASP A 67 18.14 -11.08 4.49
CA ASP A 67 17.87 -12.47 4.94
C ASP A 67 16.49 -12.62 5.58
N GLU A 68 15.98 -11.59 6.27
CA GLU A 68 14.61 -11.59 6.78
C GLU A 68 13.59 -11.59 5.64
N ILE A 69 13.83 -10.81 4.59
CA ILE A 69 12.96 -10.77 3.40
C ILE A 69 12.97 -12.15 2.70
N ARG A 70 14.15 -12.76 2.53
CA ARG A 70 14.28 -14.10 1.94
C ARG A 70 13.54 -15.15 2.76
N ALA A 71 13.69 -15.14 4.09
CA ALA A 71 12.98 -16.06 4.98
C ALA A 71 11.44 -15.96 4.87
N VAL A 72 10.93 -14.76 4.65
CA VAL A 72 9.50 -14.56 4.36
C VAL A 72 9.14 -15.14 2.99
N LEU A 73 9.92 -14.84 1.94
CA LEU A 73 9.65 -15.28 0.56
C LEU A 73 9.71 -16.80 0.39
N GLU A 74 10.53 -17.50 1.18
CA GLU A 74 10.61 -18.96 1.19
C GLU A 74 9.33 -19.62 1.72
N GLN A 75 8.60 -18.95 2.60
CA GLN A 75 7.47 -19.52 3.31
C GLN A 75 6.12 -18.93 2.93
N VAL A 76 6.10 -17.70 2.40
CA VAL A 76 4.89 -16.99 2.02
C VAL A 76 4.93 -16.65 0.53
N ARG A 77 3.89 -17.05 -0.19
CA ARG A 77 3.74 -16.70 -1.61
C ARG A 77 3.31 -15.24 -1.75
N LEU A 78 4.29 -14.34 -1.75
CA LEU A 78 4.08 -12.93 -2.06
C LEU A 78 4.22 -12.70 -3.57
N ASP A 79 3.33 -11.90 -4.13
CA ASP A 79 3.34 -11.52 -5.55
C ASP A 79 4.20 -10.27 -5.80
N ALA A 80 4.24 -9.36 -4.84
CA ALA A 80 5.04 -8.13 -4.90
C ALA A 80 5.58 -7.74 -3.53
N LEU A 81 6.63 -6.91 -3.52
CA LEU A 81 7.22 -6.35 -2.31
C LEU A 81 6.95 -4.85 -2.25
N GLN A 82 6.77 -4.31 -1.05
CA GLN A 82 6.69 -2.87 -0.81
C GLN A 82 7.79 -2.47 0.16
N PHE A 83 8.67 -1.60 -0.29
CA PHE A 83 9.76 -1.04 0.51
C PHE A 83 9.35 0.33 1.03
N HIS A 84 9.15 0.41 2.34
CA HIS A 84 8.56 1.59 3.00
C HIS A 84 9.57 2.39 3.85
N GLY A 85 10.83 1.98 3.85
CA GLY A 85 11.93 2.65 4.53
C GLY A 85 12.83 3.45 3.58
N LEU A 86 14.12 3.44 3.87
CA LEU A 86 15.16 4.13 3.09
C LEU A 86 15.96 3.15 2.20
N GLU A 87 15.38 1.99 1.88
CA GLU A 87 16.01 0.96 1.06
C GLU A 87 16.42 1.54 -0.30
N PRO A 88 17.71 1.42 -0.69
CA PRO A 88 18.17 1.90 -1.99
C PRO A 88 17.69 0.99 -3.13
N PRO A 89 17.69 1.47 -4.39
CA PRO A 89 17.17 0.73 -5.54
C PRO A 89 17.77 -0.66 -5.72
N GLU A 90 19.08 -0.80 -5.51
CA GLU A 90 19.80 -2.07 -5.63
C GLU A 90 19.33 -3.13 -4.62
N GLN A 91 18.96 -2.71 -3.40
CA GLN A 91 18.37 -3.60 -2.41
C GLN A 91 16.96 -3.99 -2.83
N CYS A 92 16.15 -3.05 -3.31
CA CYS A 92 14.76 -3.30 -3.70
C CYS A 92 14.64 -4.33 -4.83
N ARG A 93 15.57 -4.31 -5.81
CA ARG A 93 15.56 -5.22 -6.97
C ARG A 93 16.13 -6.60 -6.71
N ALA A 94 16.77 -6.83 -5.53
CA ALA A 94 17.56 -8.02 -5.27
C ALA A 94 16.74 -9.31 -5.05
N PHE A 95 15.40 -9.25 -5.04
CA PHE A 95 14.55 -10.36 -4.62
C PHE A 95 13.77 -11.05 -5.77
N GLY A 96 13.98 -10.64 -7.02
CA GLY A 96 13.33 -11.24 -8.18
C GLY A 96 11.79 -11.15 -8.15
N ARG A 97 11.26 -10.14 -7.51
CA ARG A 97 9.82 -9.83 -7.44
C ARG A 97 9.56 -8.40 -7.89
N PRO A 98 8.40 -8.11 -8.52
CA PRO A 98 7.95 -6.74 -8.69
C PRO A 98 7.95 -6.01 -7.34
N TYR A 99 8.35 -4.74 -7.34
CA TYR A 99 8.33 -3.99 -6.10
C TYR A 99 7.73 -2.60 -6.25
N ILE A 100 7.18 -2.12 -5.14
CA ILE A 100 6.64 -0.77 -4.94
C ILE A 100 7.58 -0.04 -4.00
N LYS A 101 8.02 1.17 -4.37
CA LYS A 101 8.76 2.02 -3.45
C LYS A 101 7.86 3.06 -2.81
N ALA A 102 7.77 3.06 -1.50
CA ALA A 102 7.07 4.11 -0.77
C ALA A 102 7.97 5.35 -0.64
N VAL A 103 7.35 6.50 -0.91
CA VAL A 103 7.95 7.83 -0.83
C VAL A 103 7.19 8.63 0.22
N SER A 104 7.87 9.00 1.30
CA SER A 104 7.33 9.84 2.36
C SER A 104 7.24 11.29 1.90
N MET A 105 6.05 11.86 1.84
CA MET A 105 5.74 13.17 1.25
C MET A 105 6.07 14.36 2.18
N ARG A 106 7.26 14.35 2.78
CA ARG A 106 7.79 15.48 3.53
C ARG A 106 8.09 16.69 2.64
N ALA A 107 8.35 17.85 3.24
CA ALA A 107 8.72 19.05 2.50
C ALA A 107 9.98 18.81 1.65
N GLY A 108 10.01 19.35 0.43
CA GLY A 108 11.17 19.30 -0.45
C GLY A 108 11.37 17.97 -1.21
N VAL A 109 10.51 16.96 -1.07
CA VAL A 109 10.61 15.72 -1.86
C VAL A 109 10.34 16.00 -3.34
N ASP A 110 11.28 15.59 -4.20
CA ASP A 110 11.13 15.58 -5.65
C ASP A 110 10.68 14.19 -6.14
N ILE A 111 9.38 14.07 -6.44
CA ILE A 111 8.78 12.83 -6.92
C ILE A 111 9.37 12.40 -8.27
N ARG A 112 9.76 13.36 -9.15
CA ARG A 112 10.38 13.07 -10.44
C ARG A 112 11.78 12.47 -10.28
N ALA A 113 12.55 12.95 -9.30
CA ALA A 113 13.83 12.34 -8.94
C ALA A 113 13.62 10.92 -8.41
N CYS A 114 12.69 10.72 -7.47
CA CYS A 114 12.34 9.36 -6.99
C CYS A 114 11.92 8.42 -8.14
N ALA A 115 11.15 8.91 -9.11
CA ALA A 115 10.73 8.10 -10.26
C ALA A 115 11.92 7.69 -11.16
N ARG A 116 12.93 8.54 -11.28
CA ARG A 116 14.19 8.19 -11.98
C ARG A 116 15.03 7.20 -11.20
N ASP A 117 15.23 7.44 -9.90
CA ASP A 117 16.07 6.60 -9.04
C ASP A 117 15.53 5.17 -8.93
N TYR A 118 14.20 5.02 -8.85
CA TYR A 118 13.50 3.74 -8.79
C TYR A 118 12.79 3.42 -10.12
N ALA A 119 13.49 3.64 -11.24
CA ALA A 119 12.92 3.47 -12.58
C ALA A 119 12.42 2.03 -12.85
N ASP A 120 13.01 1.03 -12.23
CA ASP A 120 12.66 -0.38 -12.32
C ASP A 120 11.56 -0.82 -11.34
N SER A 121 11.09 0.07 -10.42
CA SER A 121 9.94 -0.24 -9.57
C SER A 121 8.66 -0.38 -10.39
N ALA A 122 7.74 -1.25 -9.96
CA ALA A 122 6.42 -1.36 -10.57
C ALA A 122 5.56 -0.10 -10.35
N ALA A 123 5.74 0.57 -9.20
CA ALA A 123 5.05 1.81 -8.87
C ALA A 123 5.80 2.58 -7.77
N LEU A 124 5.51 3.89 -7.67
CA LEU A 124 5.78 4.67 -6.46
C LEU A 124 4.50 4.78 -5.64
N LEU A 125 4.61 4.57 -4.33
CA LEU A 125 3.53 4.81 -3.39
C LEU A 125 3.83 6.11 -2.63
N LEU A 126 2.95 7.09 -2.74
CA LEU A 126 3.09 8.39 -2.06
C LEU A 126 2.33 8.34 -0.74
N ASP A 127 3.05 8.42 0.38
CA ASP A 127 2.46 8.37 1.72
C ASP A 127 2.70 9.66 2.49
N THR A 128 1.76 10.03 3.35
CA THR A 128 1.92 11.18 4.23
C THR A 128 3.12 10.97 5.16
N HIS A 129 3.93 12.02 5.32
CA HIS A 129 5.00 12.01 6.32
C HIS A 129 4.45 12.45 7.68
N ASP A 130 4.59 11.61 8.68
CA ASP A 130 4.35 11.98 10.06
C ASP A 130 5.61 11.69 10.90
N GLU A 131 6.22 12.74 11.46
CA GLU A 131 7.41 12.61 12.30
C GLU A 131 7.11 11.91 13.65
N ALA A 132 5.84 11.94 14.07
CA ALA A 132 5.43 11.40 15.37
C ALA A 132 5.03 9.91 15.33
N ALA A 133 4.64 9.39 14.15
CA ALA A 133 4.29 7.98 14.01
C ALA A 133 4.38 7.53 12.53
N PRO A 134 5.08 6.44 12.21
CA PRO A 134 5.09 5.89 10.86
C PRO A 134 3.71 5.31 10.53
N GLY A 135 2.91 6.09 9.80
CA GLY A 135 1.64 5.70 9.19
C GLY A 135 0.41 5.73 10.10
N GLY A 136 -0.73 6.14 9.54
CA GLY A 136 -2.04 5.99 10.17
C GLY A 136 -2.57 7.14 11.02
N THR A 137 -2.02 8.35 10.89
CA THR A 137 -2.46 9.54 11.65
C THR A 137 -3.72 10.21 11.13
N GLY A 138 -4.23 9.77 9.97
CA GLY A 138 -5.41 10.37 9.33
C GLY A 138 -5.14 11.73 8.66
N ARG A 139 -3.92 12.26 8.74
CA ARG A 139 -3.54 13.47 8.02
C ARG A 139 -3.22 13.15 6.58
N VAL A 140 -3.61 14.02 5.65
CA VAL A 140 -3.26 13.95 4.23
C VAL A 140 -2.17 14.97 3.93
N PHE A 141 -1.27 14.66 2.98
CA PHE A 141 -0.37 15.66 2.44
C PHE A 141 -1.09 16.50 1.36
N ASP A 142 -0.51 17.63 1.00
CA ASP A 142 -1.04 18.46 -0.08
C ASP A 142 -0.91 17.74 -1.43
N TRP A 143 -2.03 17.27 -1.96
CA TRP A 143 -2.09 16.50 -3.22
C TRP A 143 -1.71 17.32 -4.45
N SER A 144 -1.77 18.68 -4.39
CA SER A 144 -1.31 19.55 -5.48
C SER A 144 0.19 19.40 -5.78
N ARG A 145 0.95 18.84 -4.83
CA ARG A 145 2.38 18.53 -4.99
C ARG A 145 2.66 17.34 -5.89
N VAL A 146 1.64 16.56 -6.25
CA VAL A 146 1.83 15.40 -7.13
C VAL A 146 1.92 15.90 -8.58
N PRO A 147 3.08 15.75 -9.24
CA PRO A 147 3.26 16.26 -10.59
C PRO A 147 2.47 15.42 -11.60
N GLY A 148 1.76 16.08 -12.50
CA GLY A 148 1.17 15.41 -13.66
C GLY A 148 2.21 14.91 -14.66
N GLY A 149 1.83 13.96 -15.53
CA GLY A 149 2.66 13.47 -16.64
C GLY A 149 3.90 12.70 -16.19
N LEU A 150 3.83 11.97 -15.09
CA LEU A 150 4.86 11.00 -14.71
C LEU A 150 4.67 9.72 -15.52
N ASP A 151 5.74 9.26 -16.15
CA ASP A 151 5.79 7.95 -16.80
C ASP A 151 6.09 6.85 -15.76
N LYS A 152 5.30 6.83 -14.69
CA LYS A 152 5.39 5.89 -13.58
C LYS A 152 4.01 5.73 -12.94
N ALA A 153 3.60 4.50 -12.68
CA ALA A 153 2.40 4.23 -11.91
C ALA A 153 2.51 4.82 -10.51
N LEU A 154 1.53 5.64 -10.11
CA LEU A 154 1.44 6.21 -8.77
C LEU A 154 0.35 5.54 -7.97
N ILE A 155 0.67 5.16 -6.75
CA ILE A 155 -0.25 4.69 -5.74
C ILE A 155 -0.38 5.80 -4.70
N LEU A 156 -1.58 6.32 -4.50
CA LEU A 156 -1.82 7.36 -3.51
C LEU A 156 -2.19 6.71 -2.17
N ALA A 157 -1.48 7.08 -1.13
CA ALA A 157 -1.67 6.63 0.24
C ALA A 157 -1.66 7.81 1.22
N GLY A 158 -1.66 7.52 2.51
CA GLY A 158 -1.55 8.50 3.59
C GLY A 158 -2.86 9.21 3.90
N GLY A 159 -3.49 8.82 5.02
CA GLY A 159 -4.69 9.47 5.54
C GLY A 159 -5.95 9.30 4.70
N LEU A 160 -5.98 8.40 3.73
CA LEU A 160 -7.18 8.12 2.94
C LEU A 160 -8.27 7.47 3.79
N THR A 161 -9.51 7.90 3.56
CA THR A 161 -10.74 7.42 4.21
C THR A 161 -11.86 7.33 3.17
N PRO A 162 -13.00 6.71 3.46
CA PRO A 162 -14.18 6.78 2.59
C PRO A 162 -14.60 8.22 2.27
N ASP A 163 -14.42 9.17 3.20
CA ASP A 163 -14.88 10.55 3.05
C ASP A 163 -14.02 11.41 2.12
N ASN A 164 -12.75 11.03 1.89
CA ASN A 164 -11.81 11.87 1.13
C ASN A 164 -11.26 11.22 -0.14
N VAL A 165 -11.41 9.89 -0.30
CA VAL A 165 -10.78 9.16 -1.41
C VAL A 165 -11.29 9.60 -2.79
N ALA A 166 -12.57 9.90 -2.92
CA ALA A 166 -13.15 10.36 -4.19
C ALA A 166 -12.51 11.68 -4.65
N GLU A 167 -12.32 12.63 -3.74
CA GLU A 167 -11.64 13.91 -4.03
C GLU A 167 -10.17 13.71 -4.36
N ALA A 168 -9.48 12.87 -3.57
CA ALA A 168 -8.08 12.50 -3.81
C ALA A 168 -7.87 11.93 -5.23
N ILE A 169 -8.78 11.06 -5.67
CA ILE A 169 -8.72 10.46 -7.02
C ILE A 169 -8.95 11.51 -8.11
N ARG A 170 -9.94 12.41 -7.95
CA ARG A 170 -10.21 13.47 -8.95
C ARG A 170 -9.00 14.39 -9.13
N GLN A 171 -8.36 14.77 -8.04
CA GLN A 171 -7.23 15.68 -8.03
C GLN A 171 -5.94 15.04 -8.56
N VAL A 172 -5.58 13.83 -8.09
CA VAL A 172 -4.30 13.19 -8.39
C VAL A 172 -4.38 12.31 -9.64
N ARG A 173 -5.55 11.71 -9.93
CA ARG A 173 -5.74 10.70 -10.98
C ARG A 173 -4.73 9.55 -10.88
N PRO A 174 -4.58 8.91 -9.71
CA PRO A 174 -3.58 7.89 -9.49
C PRO A 174 -3.92 6.59 -10.21
N TYR A 175 -2.92 5.74 -10.41
CA TYR A 175 -3.10 4.37 -10.89
C TYR A 175 -3.86 3.50 -9.88
N ALA A 176 -3.58 3.71 -8.58
CA ALA A 176 -4.21 3.01 -7.48
C ALA A 176 -4.27 3.90 -6.22
N VAL A 177 -5.13 3.51 -5.30
CA VAL A 177 -5.19 4.04 -3.93
C VAL A 177 -4.84 2.94 -2.94
N ASP A 178 -4.17 3.30 -1.84
CA ASP A 178 -3.81 2.40 -0.74
C ASP A 178 -4.35 2.95 0.59
N VAL A 179 -5.12 2.15 1.29
CA VAL A 179 -5.70 2.54 2.57
C VAL A 179 -5.39 1.51 3.66
N SER A 180 -5.09 2.00 4.85
CA SER A 180 -4.89 1.16 6.03
C SER A 180 -5.80 1.58 7.18
N GLY A 181 -5.42 2.62 7.93
CA GLY A 181 -6.16 3.07 9.12
C GLY A 181 -7.55 3.61 8.82
N GLY A 182 -7.76 4.21 7.63
CA GLY A 182 -9.05 4.82 7.26
C GLY A 182 -10.23 3.84 7.15
N VAL A 183 -9.93 2.55 7.08
CA VAL A 183 -10.94 1.47 7.03
C VAL A 183 -10.82 0.51 8.22
N GLU A 184 -10.26 0.96 9.35
CA GLU A 184 -10.11 0.16 10.56
C GLU A 184 -11.18 0.46 11.60
N ALA A 185 -11.58 -0.56 12.35
CA ALA A 185 -12.33 -0.46 13.60
C ALA A 185 -11.37 -0.27 14.79
N GLY A 186 -10.16 -0.80 14.68
CA GLY A 186 -9.06 -0.67 15.61
C GLY A 186 -7.77 -1.04 14.89
N LYS A 187 -6.60 -0.70 15.46
CA LYS A 187 -5.30 -0.95 14.81
C LYS A 187 -5.15 -2.43 14.40
N GLY A 188 -4.98 -2.67 13.10
CA GLY A 188 -4.87 -4.00 12.51
C GLY A 188 -6.18 -4.77 12.35
N ILE A 189 -7.33 -4.20 12.70
CA ILE A 189 -8.66 -4.82 12.57
C ILE A 189 -9.47 -4.00 11.58
N LYS A 190 -9.78 -4.57 10.41
CA LYS A 190 -10.57 -3.87 9.39
C LYS A 190 -12.05 -3.84 9.78
N ASP A 191 -12.70 -2.73 9.44
CA ASP A 191 -14.15 -2.54 9.53
C ASP A 191 -14.78 -2.86 8.17
N TYR A 192 -15.67 -3.84 8.13
CA TYR A 192 -16.31 -4.28 6.90
C TYR A 192 -17.08 -3.14 6.21
N HIS A 193 -17.85 -2.37 6.97
CA HIS A 193 -18.67 -1.29 6.40
C HIS A 193 -17.80 -0.15 5.84
N LYS A 194 -16.71 0.20 6.52
CA LYS A 194 -15.76 1.19 6.00
C LYS A 194 -15.04 0.69 4.74
N MET A 195 -14.71 -0.61 4.64
CA MET A 195 -14.16 -1.19 3.42
C MET A 195 -15.15 -1.09 2.26
N VAL A 196 -16.43 -1.43 2.50
CA VAL A 196 -17.51 -1.28 1.51
C VAL A 196 -17.63 0.15 1.04
N GLN A 197 -17.72 1.11 1.97
CA GLN A 197 -17.82 2.54 1.64
C GLN A 197 -16.62 3.01 0.84
N PHE A 198 -15.40 2.68 1.27
CA PHE A 198 -14.18 3.09 0.57
C PHE A 198 -14.13 2.57 -0.87
N ILE A 199 -14.40 1.29 -1.08
CA ILE A 199 -14.37 0.67 -2.41
C ILE A 199 -15.49 1.24 -3.29
N ASN A 200 -16.67 1.49 -2.75
CA ASN A 200 -17.77 2.13 -3.48
C ASN A 200 -17.39 3.54 -3.92
N GLU A 201 -16.81 4.37 -3.04
CA GLU A 201 -16.38 5.71 -3.39
C GLU A 201 -15.32 5.70 -4.52
N VAL A 202 -14.36 4.75 -4.47
CA VAL A 202 -13.38 4.59 -5.56
C VAL A 202 -14.05 4.20 -6.87
N ASN A 203 -15.01 3.28 -6.85
CA ASN A 203 -15.67 2.78 -8.06
C ASN A 203 -16.62 3.82 -8.69
N HIS A 204 -17.19 4.74 -7.90
CA HIS A 204 -18.09 5.78 -8.39
C HIS A 204 -17.37 7.00 -8.99
N VAL A 205 -16.05 7.12 -8.82
CA VAL A 205 -15.31 8.23 -9.44
C VAL A 205 -15.13 7.97 -10.93
N SER A 206 -15.85 8.75 -11.73
CA SER A 206 -15.62 8.79 -13.19
C SER A 206 -14.36 9.60 -13.48
N LEU A 207 -13.33 8.94 -13.98
CA LEU A 207 -12.19 9.59 -14.60
C LEU A 207 -12.55 9.82 -16.07
N GLY A 208 -13.01 11.03 -16.37
CA GLY A 208 -13.30 11.46 -17.75
C GLY A 208 -12.05 11.50 -18.61
#